data_c17bc118481782b9b6fa78342ffdeb24
#
_entry.id   c17bc118481782b9b6fa78342ffdeb24
#
_cell.length_a   1.000
_cell.length_b   1.000
_cell.length_c   1.000
_cell.angle_alpha   90.00
_cell.angle_beta   90.00
_cell.angle_gamma   90.00
#
_symmetry.space_group_name_H-M   'P 1'
#
loop_
_entity.id
_entity.type
_entity.pdbx_description
1 polymer ?
#
loop_
_entity_poly.entity_id
_entity_poly.type
_entity_poly.pdbx_seq_one_letter_code
_entity_poly.pdbx_strand_id
1 'polypeptide(L)'
;MRKTSKREIATMPGRFFTPKRRPDIPMTEERYREVYALLNAVEVTGEDCGKLCGCACCTTESREGTDQEMGIYLLPGEETVHRQDSDWLVMKVDEEGRYFGRCLTPPICPRDSRPIQCRTFPLLPHLYEDGTIEMVYNDVELPYRCPLIDDEIPLEDEFVEATQAAWEMLIRDPRIREIVREDSIEREKSMMELMDKLL
;
A
#
# COMPACT_ATOMS: atom_id res chain seq x y z
N MET A 1 3.67 10.44 36.13
CA MET A 1 4.53 10.00 35.01
C MET A 1 4.35 8.50 34.83
N ARG A 2 3.46 8.07 33.92
CA ARG A 2 3.30 6.65 33.56
C ARG A 2 3.98 6.47 32.20
N LYS A 3 5.04 5.66 32.17
CA LYS A 3 5.71 5.24 30.94
C LYS A 3 4.78 4.27 30.22
N THR A 4 4.29 4.66 29.07
CA THR A 4 3.60 3.76 28.15
C THR A 4 4.63 2.81 27.51
N SER A 5 4.50 1.55 27.84
CA SER A 5 5.28 0.42 27.36
C SER A 5 5.03 0.22 25.85
N LYS A 6 6.10 0.03 25.08
CA LYS A 6 6.06 -0.54 23.74
C LYS A 6 5.22 -1.82 23.81
N ARG A 7 4.10 -1.86 23.08
CA ARG A 7 3.36 -3.10 22.87
C ARG A 7 4.22 -3.99 21.98
N GLU A 8 4.88 -4.95 22.58
CA GLU A 8 5.39 -6.13 21.89
C GLU A 8 4.21 -6.80 21.19
N ILE A 9 4.30 -6.90 19.86
CA ILE A 9 3.41 -7.77 19.08
C ILE A 9 3.78 -9.17 19.51
N ALA A 10 2.92 -9.79 20.31
CA ALA A 10 3.12 -11.11 20.85
C ALA A 10 3.13 -12.12 19.69
N THR A 11 4.28 -12.67 19.41
CA THR A 11 4.46 -13.82 18.53
C THR A 11 3.72 -15.00 19.19
N MET A 12 2.58 -15.38 18.66
CA MET A 12 1.88 -16.58 19.08
C MET A 12 2.63 -17.82 18.61
N PRO A 13 2.82 -18.85 19.45
CA PRO A 13 3.57 -20.05 19.11
C PRO A 13 2.82 -20.88 18.06
N GLY A 14 3.57 -21.28 17.04
CA GLY A 14 3.25 -22.05 15.87
C GLY A 14 2.08 -23.01 15.93
N ARG A 15 1.03 -22.72 15.22
CA ARG A 15 0.23 -23.74 14.56
C ARG A 15 0.90 -24.01 13.21
N PHE A 16 1.39 -25.22 13.02
CA PHE A 16 1.74 -25.74 11.71
C PHE A 16 0.48 -25.80 10.84
N PHE A 17 0.17 -24.68 10.20
CA PHE A 17 -0.80 -24.63 9.13
C PHE A 17 -0.03 -24.98 7.85
N THR A 18 -0.27 -26.17 7.30
CA THR A 18 0.04 -26.38 5.87
C THR A 18 -0.80 -25.41 5.09
N PRO A 19 -0.23 -24.45 4.36
CA PRO A 19 -1.01 -23.47 3.64
C PRO A 19 -1.85 -24.22 2.60
N LYS A 20 -3.16 -24.21 2.77
CA LYS A 20 -4.06 -24.60 1.68
C LYS A 20 -3.85 -23.59 0.58
N ARG A 21 -3.14 -23.97 -0.48
CA ARG A 21 -2.96 -23.14 -1.66
C ARG A 21 -4.35 -22.67 -2.11
N ARG A 22 -4.66 -21.40 -1.82
CA ARG A 22 -5.92 -20.81 -2.26
C ARG A 22 -5.92 -20.80 -3.79
N PRO A 23 -7.02 -21.11 -4.47
CA PRO A 23 -7.07 -21.09 -5.92
C PRO A 23 -6.72 -19.72 -6.45
N ASP A 24 -5.99 -19.68 -7.55
CA ASP A 24 -5.69 -18.46 -8.27
C ASP A 24 -6.98 -17.87 -8.85
N ILE A 25 -7.22 -16.60 -8.60
CA ILE A 25 -8.41 -15.89 -9.08
C ILE A 25 -7.95 -14.55 -9.65
N PRO A 26 -7.95 -14.39 -10.98
CA PRO A 26 -7.60 -13.13 -11.60
C PRO A 26 -8.49 -11.99 -11.13
N MET A 27 -7.90 -10.81 -10.94
CA MET A 27 -8.65 -9.60 -10.66
C MET A 27 -9.39 -9.15 -11.93
N THR A 28 -10.68 -8.89 -11.74
CA THR A 28 -11.58 -8.31 -12.75
C THR A 28 -12.04 -6.94 -12.26
N GLU A 29 -12.63 -6.14 -13.15
CA GLU A 29 -13.23 -4.85 -12.79
C GLU A 29 -14.19 -4.96 -11.60
N GLU A 30 -15.07 -5.98 -11.60
CA GLU A 30 -16.03 -6.22 -10.52
C GLU A 30 -15.33 -6.49 -9.20
N ARG A 31 -14.29 -7.32 -9.19
CA ARG A 31 -13.52 -7.62 -7.99
C ARG A 31 -12.72 -6.41 -7.48
N TYR A 32 -12.20 -5.58 -8.39
CA TYR A 32 -11.60 -4.30 -8.00
C TYR A 32 -12.64 -3.39 -7.35
N ARG A 33 -13.87 -3.33 -7.88
CA ARG A 33 -14.95 -2.55 -7.25
C ARG A 33 -15.30 -3.05 -5.85
N GLU A 34 -15.24 -4.37 -5.59
CA GLU A 34 -15.39 -4.93 -4.24
C GLU A 34 -14.27 -4.45 -3.30
N VAL A 35 -13.01 -4.50 -3.76
CA VAL A 35 -11.86 -4.00 -2.98
C VAL A 35 -12.00 -2.50 -2.70
N TYR A 36 -12.37 -1.71 -3.70
CA TYR A 36 -12.61 -0.28 -3.54
C TYR A 36 -13.74 -0.01 -2.54
N ALA A 37 -14.83 -0.74 -2.60
CA ALA A 37 -15.94 -0.59 -1.66
C ALA A 37 -15.52 -0.89 -0.21
N LEU A 38 -14.70 -1.93 -0.02
CA LEU A 38 -14.16 -2.28 1.29
C LEU A 38 -13.29 -1.14 1.85
N LEU A 39 -12.36 -0.62 1.05
CA LEU A 39 -11.48 0.46 1.47
C LEU A 39 -12.21 1.81 1.59
N ASN A 40 -13.32 2.03 0.87
CA ASN A 40 -14.13 3.25 0.98
C ASN A 40 -14.90 3.34 2.29
N ALA A 41 -15.12 2.22 2.96
CA ALA A 41 -15.88 2.16 4.21
C ALA A 41 -15.08 2.62 5.44
N VAL A 42 -13.76 2.80 5.31
CA VAL A 42 -12.86 3.06 6.45
C VAL A 42 -11.98 4.30 6.24
N GLU A 43 -11.55 4.89 7.34
CA GLU A 43 -10.61 6.01 7.41
C GLU A 43 -9.32 5.57 8.11
N VAL A 44 -8.20 6.19 7.76
CA VAL A 44 -6.89 5.84 8.29
C VAL A 44 -6.77 6.18 9.79
N THR A 45 -7.30 7.36 10.18
CA THR A 45 -7.23 7.90 11.55
C THR A 45 -8.55 8.54 11.99
N GLY A 46 -9.70 7.99 11.58
CA GLY A 46 -11.00 8.61 11.81
C GLY A 46 -11.29 9.81 10.90
N GLU A 47 -10.29 10.26 10.13
CA GLU A 47 -10.44 11.29 9.08
C GLU A 47 -9.37 11.10 7.98
N ASP A 48 -9.47 11.87 6.89
CA ASP A 48 -8.47 11.85 5.81
C ASP A 48 -7.09 12.30 6.36
N CYS A 49 -6.10 11.40 6.34
CA CYS A 49 -4.74 11.66 6.84
C CYS A 49 -4.04 12.84 6.16
N GLY A 50 -4.47 13.20 4.95
CA GLY A 50 -3.95 14.38 4.23
C GLY A 50 -4.12 15.68 5.00
N LYS A 51 -5.08 15.76 5.92
CA LYS A 51 -5.26 16.91 6.80
C LYS A 51 -4.13 17.07 7.82
N LEU A 52 -3.46 15.98 8.20
CA LEU A 52 -2.37 15.98 9.17
C LEU A 52 -1.07 16.55 8.61
N CYS A 53 -0.79 16.33 7.32
CA CYS A 53 0.49 16.69 6.68
C CYS A 53 0.35 17.62 5.47
N GLY A 54 -0.87 18.12 5.19
CA GLY A 54 -1.13 18.88 3.96
C GLY A 54 -0.94 18.07 2.69
N CYS A 55 -1.23 16.78 2.75
CA CYS A 55 -1.10 15.83 1.63
C CYS A 55 0.36 15.72 1.09
N ALA A 56 1.34 15.72 1.97
CA ALA A 56 2.77 15.72 1.59
C ALA A 56 3.14 14.62 0.59
N CYS A 57 2.53 13.43 0.71
CA CYS A 57 2.71 12.33 -0.24
C CYS A 57 2.27 12.65 -1.69
N CYS A 58 1.44 13.70 -1.88
CA CYS A 58 0.94 14.12 -3.18
C CYS A 58 1.52 15.46 -3.65
N THR A 59 2.10 16.26 -2.73
CA THR A 59 2.49 17.66 -3.00
C THR A 59 3.99 17.89 -2.86
N THR A 60 4.74 16.92 -2.32
CA THR A 60 6.20 17.03 -2.26
C THR A 60 6.75 16.95 -3.68
N GLU A 61 7.41 18.00 -4.10
CA GLU A 61 8.15 18.01 -5.36
C GLU A 61 9.23 16.92 -5.30
N SER A 62 9.31 16.11 -6.34
CA SER A 62 10.43 15.19 -6.50
C SER A 62 11.74 15.98 -6.43
N ARG A 63 12.76 15.43 -5.77
CA ARG A 63 14.10 16.05 -5.58
C ARG A 63 14.50 16.80 -6.84
N GLU A 64 14.95 18.05 -6.66
CA GLU A 64 15.47 18.91 -7.74
C GLU A 64 16.27 18.10 -8.77
N GLY A 65 15.83 18.15 -10.03
CA GLY A 65 16.53 17.56 -11.15
C GLY A 65 16.00 16.21 -11.65
N THR A 66 14.92 15.69 -11.14
CA THR A 66 14.23 14.54 -11.75
C THR A 66 12.91 15.00 -12.36
N ASP A 67 12.72 14.81 -13.67
CA ASP A 67 11.43 14.99 -14.37
C ASP A 67 10.42 13.90 -13.96
N GLN A 68 10.43 13.47 -12.69
CA GLN A 68 9.52 12.45 -12.20
C GLN A 68 8.13 13.06 -12.04
N GLU A 69 7.25 12.62 -12.92
CA GLU A 69 5.83 12.97 -12.84
C GLU A 69 5.22 12.40 -11.56
N MET A 70 4.43 13.19 -10.84
CA MET A 70 3.68 12.72 -9.67
C MET A 70 2.63 11.69 -10.10
N GLY A 71 2.67 10.52 -9.49
CA GLY A 71 1.76 9.43 -9.83
C GLY A 71 2.11 8.13 -9.11
N ILE A 72 1.45 7.07 -9.52
CA ILE A 72 1.62 5.75 -8.94
C ILE A 72 1.40 4.67 -10.00
N TYR A 73 2.13 3.57 -9.91
CA TYR A 73 1.82 2.39 -10.69
C TYR A 73 0.53 1.75 -10.19
N LEU A 74 -0.36 1.43 -11.13
CA LEU A 74 -1.58 0.70 -10.83
C LEU A 74 -1.28 -0.80 -10.73
N LEU A 75 -2.03 -1.50 -9.91
CA LEU A 75 -1.96 -2.95 -9.85
C LEU A 75 -2.47 -3.57 -11.17
N PRO A 76 -1.99 -4.76 -11.58
CA PRO A 76 -2.41 -5.42 -12.82
C PRO A 76 -3.92 -5.61 -12.94
N GLY A 77 -4.59 -4.87 -13.81
CA GLY A 77 -6.05 -4.87 -14.02
C GLY A 77 -6.78 -3.73 -13.30
N GLU A 78 -6.12 -2.97 -12.43
CA GLU A 78 -6.73 -1.86 -11.70
C GLU A 78 -7.12 -0.70 -12.63
N GLU A 79 -6.45 -0.57 -13.78
CA GLU A 79 -6.80 0.41 -14.82
C GLU A 79 -8.24 0.29 -15.31
N THR A 80 -8.86 -0.88 -15.15
CA THR A 80 -10.25 -1.11 -15.58
C THR A 80 -11.29 -0.35 -14.77
N VAL A 81 -10.98 0.04 -13.54
CA VAL A 81 -11.88 0.84 -12.68
C VAL A 81 -11.65 2.35 -12.82
N HIS A 82 -10.56 2.75 -13.49
CA HIS A 82 -10.26 4.15 -13.73
C HIS A 82 -10.69 4.56 -15.15
N ARG A 83 -11.21 5.78 -15.27
CA ARG A 83 -11.53 6.35 -16.58
C ARG A 83 -10.26 6.94 -17.19
N GLN A 84 -9.97 6.61 -18.44
CA GLN A 84 -8.81 7.12 -19.17
C GLN A 84 -8.87 8.65 -19.41
N ASP A 85 -10.07 9.20 -19.45
CA ASP A 85 -10.38 10.61 -19.70
C ASP A 85 -10.75 11.37 -18.42
N SER A 86 -10.27 10.93 -17.26
CA SER A 86 -10.52 11.63 -16.01
C SER A 86 -9.75 12.95 -15.96
N ASP A 87 -10.32 13.96 -15.29
CA ASP A 87 -9.74 15.29 -15.12
C ASP A 87 -8.68 15.34 -13.99
N TRP A 88 -8.49 14.26 -13.26
CA TRP A 88 -7.53 14.16 -12.13
C TRP A 88 -6.46 13.09 -12.27
N LEU A 89 -6.66 12.08 -13.13
CA LEU A 89 -5.72 10.99 -13.36
C LEU A 89 -5.60 10.67 -14.84
N VAL A 90 -4.40 10.65 -15.37
CA VAL A 90 -4.07 10.19 -16.72
C VAL A 90 -3.24 8.93 -16.64
N MET A 91 -3.67 7.89 -17.32
CA MET A 91 -2.94 6.64 -17.39
C MET A 91 -1.97 6.62 -18.57
N LYS A 92 -0.72 6.26 -18.29
CA LYS A 92 0.32 5.97 -19.27
C LYS A 92 0.72 4.51 -19.17
N VAL A 93 1.09 3.90 -20.27
CA VAL A 93 1.62 2.52 -20.29
C VAL A 93 3.12 2.61 -20.53
N ASP A 94 3.91 1.97 -19.68
CA ASP A 94 5.34 1.88 -19.81
C ASP A 94 5.78 0.77 -20.82
N GLU A 95 7.08 0.61 -21.00
CA GLU A 95 7.65 -0.36 -21.93
C GLU A 95 7.39 -1.82 -21.51
N GLU A 96 7.16 -2.06 -20.23
CA GLU A 96 6.79 -3.36 -19.67
C GLU A 96 5.29 -3.62 -19.67
N GLY A 97 4.48 -2.67 -20.15
CA GLY A 97 3.03 -2.79 -20.21
C GLY A 97 2.32 -2.51 -18.90
N ARG A 98 3.01 -1.89 -17.93
CA ARG A 98 2.40 -1.50 -16.64
C ARG A 98 1.74 -0.13 -16.78
N TYR A 99 0.62 0.03 -16.11
CA TYR A 99 -0.08 1.32 -16.10
C TYR A 99 0.45 2.21 -14.99
N PHE A 100 0.93 3.39 -15.37
CA PHE A 100 1.29 4.47 -14.47
C PHE A 100 0.19 5.52 -14.47
N GLY A 101 -0.45 5.73 -13.32
CA GLY A 101 -1.45 6.77 -13.11
C GLY A 101 -0.78 8.07 -12.70
N ARG A 102 -0.67 9.02 -13.63
CA ARG A 102 -0.18 10.36 -13.35
C ARG A 102 -1.27 11.23 -12.75
N CYS A 103 -1.01 11.81 -11.57
CA CYS A 103 -1.92 12.75 -10.93
C CYS A 103 -1.86 14.12 -11.61
N LEU A 104 -3.02 14.67 -12.03
CA LEU A 104 -3.13 16.00 -12.67
C LEU A 104 -3.40 17.10 -11.66
N THR A 105 -4.06 16.80 -10.56
CA THR A 105 -4.56 17.76 -9.58
C THR A 105 -4.22 17.36 -8.14
N PRO A 106 -2.95 17.03 -7.81
CA PRO A 106 -2.61 16.72 -6.43
C PRO A 106 -2.74 18.00 -5.56
N PRO A 107 -3.30 17.93 -4.35
CA PRO A 107 -3.84 16.74 -3.68
C PRO A 107 -5.35 16.51 -3.93
N ILE A 108 -5.94 17.22 -4.87
CA ILE A 108 -7.39 17.23 -5.14
C ILE A 108 -7.74 16.05 -6.04
N CYS A 109 -7.91 14.87 -5.46
CA CYS A 109 -8.41 13.70 -6.16
C CYS A 109 -9.64 13.15 -5.44
N PRO A 110 -10.61 12.53 -6.18
CA PRO A 110 -11.75 11.89 -5.55
C PRO A 110 -11.27 10.75 -4.67
N ARG A 111 -11.53 10.85 -3.35
CA ARG A 111 -11.05 9.85 -2.38
C ARG A 111 -11.45 8.42 -2.78
N ASP A 112 -12.71 8.26 -3.17
CA ASP A 112 -13.28 6.95 -3.52
C ASP A 112 -12.68 6.32 -4.78
N SER A 113 -11.92 7.10 -5.54
CA SER A 113 -11.27 6.66 -6.78
C SER A 113 -9.73 6.67 -6.69
N ARG A 114 -9.15 6.96 -5.53
CA ARG A 114 -7.69 6.91 -5.35
C ARG A 114 -7.20 5.48 -5.59
N PRO A 115 -6.07 5.28 -6.29
CA PRO A 115 -5.47 3.96 -6.46
C PRO A 115 -5.25 3.22 -5.15
N ILE A 116 -5.33 1.89 -5.17
CA ILE A 116 -5.28 1.06 -3.97
C ILE A 116 -4.04 1.34 -3.13
N GLN A 117 -2.88 1.46 -3.74
CA GLN A 117 -1.63 1.73 -3.01
C GLN A 117 -1.64 3.10 -2.31
N CYS A 118 -2.33 4.12 -2.87
CA CYS A 118 -2.53 5.41 -2.19
C CYS A 118 -3.48 5.28 -0.99
N ARG A 119 -4.41 4.33 -1.05
CA ARG A 119 -5.46 4.15 -0.03
C ARG A 119 -5.00 3.30 1.14
N THR A 120 -4.11 2.36 0.89
CA THR A 120 -3.58 1.45 1.91
C THR A 120 -2.34 2.00 2.62
N PHE A 121 -1.74 3.09 2.10
CA PHE A 121 -0.62 3.76 2.78
C PHE A 121 -1.04 4.25 4.18
N PRO A 122 -0.23 4.06 5.22
CA PRO A 122 1.20 3.70 5.22
C PRO A 122 1.48 2.19 5.27
N LEU A 123 0.46 1.36 5.12
CA LEU A 123 0.61 -0.09 5.18
C LEU A 123 0.96 -0.68 3.81
N LEU A 124 1.89 -1.62 3.82
CA LEU A 124 2.31 -2.43 2.67
C LEU A 124 2.05 -3.90 2.94
N PRO A 125 1.71 -4.69 1.92
CA PRO A 125 1.60 -6.14 2.07
C PRO A 125 2.99 -6.76 2.17
N HIS A 126 3.18 -7.68 3.12
CA HIS A 126 4.34 -8.55 3.21
C HIS A 126 3.89 -10.00 3.07
N LEU A 127 4.41 -10.69 2.08
CA LEU A 127 4.07 -12.08 1.77
C LEU A 127 5.21 -13.00 2.21
N TYR A 128 4.93 -13.83 3.21
CA TYR A 128 5.88 -14.83 3.71
C TYR A 128 5.97 -16.05 2.80
N GLU A 129 7.05 -16.82 2.95
CA GLU A 129 7.29 -18.06 2.18
C GLU A 129 6.18 -19.10 2.31
N ASP A 130 5.49 -19.13 3.45
CA ASP A 130 4.35 -20.03 3.69
C ASP A 130 3.05 -19.58 3.01
N GLY A 131 3.07 -18.41 2.33
CA GLY A 131 1.92 -17.81 1.66
C GLY A 131 1.01 -17.00 2.60
N THR A 132 1.41 -16.78 3.84
CA THR A 132 0.75 -15.85 4.76
C THR A 132 1.06 -14.42 4.34
N ILE A 133 0.07 -13.54 4.42
CA ILE A 133 0.23 -12.10 4.16
C ILE A 133 -0.02 -11.33 5.45
N GLU A 134 0.78 -10.32 5.69
CA GLU A 134 0.67 -9.40 6.82
C GLU A 134 0.84 -7.96 6.32
N MET A 135 0.14 -7.02 6.95
CA MET A 135 0.34 -5.59 6.69
C MET A 135 1.47 -5.07 7.56
N VAL A 136 2.48 -4.51 6.92
CA VAL A 136 3.63 -3.87 7.59
C VAL A 136 3.64 -2.38 7.28
N TYR A 137 4.22 -1.57 8.17
CA TYR A 137 4.44 -0.17 7.88
C TYR A 137 5.47 0.01 6.77
N ASN A 138 5.28 1.04 5.94
CA ASN A 138 6.27 1.44 4.95
C ASN A 138 7.57 1.83 5.67
N ASP A 139 8.64 1.13 5.36
CA ASP A 139 9.99 1.29 5.89
C ASP A 139 10.95 2.00 4.92
N VAL A 140 10.47 2.33 3.73
CA VAL A 140 11.25 3.08 2.73
C VAL A 140 11.36 4.53 3.16
N GLU A 141 12.60 5.08 3.09
CA GLU A 141 12.84 6.50 3.33
C GLU A 141 12.02 7.37 2.38
N LEU A 142 11.12 8.16 2.95
CA LEU A 142 10.26 9.06 2.20
C LEU A 142 10.94 10.42 1.99
N PRO A 143 10.73 11.09 0.84
CA PRO A 143 11.24 12.44 0.62
C PRO A 143 10.44 13.53 1.37
N TYR A 144 9.49 13.13 2.19
CA TYR A 144 8.61 13.99 2.99
C TYR A 144 8.38 13.36 4.37
N ARG A 145 7.97 14.20 5.33
CA ARG A 145 7.56 13.73 6.65
C ARG A 145 6.12 13.23 6.61
N CYS A 146 5.91 12.00 7.10
CA CYS A 146 4.58 11.41 7.26
C CYS A 146 4.24 11.23 8.74
N PRO A 147 3.29 11.98 9.32
CA PRO A 147 2.95 11.85 10.74
C PRO A 147 2.50 10.45 11.17
N LEU A 148 1.92 9.66 10.24
CA LEU A 148 1.51 8.28 10.52
C LEU A 148 2.71 7.36 10.80
N ILE A 149 3.87 7.67 10.19
CA ILE A 149 5.12 6.91 10.34
C ILE A 149 6.03 7.60 11.37
N ASP A 150 6.31 8.90 11.18
CA ASP A 150 7.32 9.62 11.95
C ASP A 150 6.86 9.97 13.38
N ASP A 151 5.56 10.18 13.58
CA ASP A 151 4.96 10.48 14.89
C ASP A 151 4.21 9.30 15.48
N GLU A 152 4.26 8.12 14.82
CA GLU A 152 3.61 6.89 15.24
C GLU A 152 2.11 7.11 15.59
N ILE A 153 1.42 7.96 14.81
CA ILE A 153 -0.03 8.19 15.01
C ILE A 153 -0.75 6.86 14.77
N PRO A 154 -1.56 6.41 15.75
CA PRO A 154 -2.24 5.13 15.63
C PRO A 154 -3.22 5.11 14.46
N LEU A 155 -3.21 4.01 13.72
CA LEU A 155 -4.19 3.73 12.69
C LEU A 155 -5.46 3.16 13.35
N GLU A 156 -6.63 3.43 12.74
CA GLU A 156 -7.87 2.79 13.16
C GLU A 156 -7.82 1.27 12.90
N ASP A 157 -8.30 0.48 13.85
CA ASP A 157 -8.31 -0.99 13.75
C ASP A 157 -9.09 -1.44 12.50
N GLU A 158 -10.23 -0.79 12.22
CA GLU A 158 -11.05 -1.06 11.04
C GLU A 158 -10.31 -0.80 9.72
N PHE A 159 -9.42 0.21 9.69
CA PHE A 159 -8.59 0.47 8.52
C PHE A 159 -7.57 -0.64 8.31
N VAL A 160 -6.91 -1.09 9.38
CA VAL A 160 -5.93 -2.18 9.31
C VAL A 160 -6.60 -3.47 8.84
N GLU A 161 -7.77 -3.81 9.42
CA GLU A 161 -8.53 -5.01 9.06
C GLU A 161 -9.02 -4.96 7.59
N ALA A 162 -9.57 -3.83 7.16
CA ALA A 162 -10.02 -3.65 5.78
C ALA A 162 -8.85 -3.72 4.78
N THR A 163 -7.71 -3.13 5.12
CA THR A 163 -6.49 -3.19 4.32
C THR A 163 -5.98 -4.62 4.20
N GLN A 164 -5.90 -5.36 5.30
CA GLN A 164 -5.54 -6.78 5.31
C GLN A 164 -6.47 -7.60 4.42
N ALA A 165 -7.79 -7.44 4.58
CA ALA A 165 -8.78 -8.16 3.79
C ALA A 165 -8.71 -7.81 2.28
N ALA A 166 -8.47 -6.54 1.95
CA ALA A 166 -8.28 -6.08 0.58
C ALA A 166 -7.07 -6.78 -0.07
N TRP A 167 -5.92 -6.78 0.60
CA TRP A 167 -4.72 -7.43 0.07
C TRP A 167 -4.83 -8.96 0.01
N GLU A 168 -5.56 -9.59 0.94
CA GLU A 168 -5.88 -11.02 0.85
C GLU A 168 -6.73 -11.37 -0.39
N MET A 169 -7.57 -10.45 -0.85
CA MET A 169 -8.30 -10.60 -2.12
C MET A 169 -7.38 -10.39 -3.33
N LEU A 170 -6.53 -9.36 -3.29
CA LEU A 170 -5.65 -8.95 -4.38
C LEU A 170 -4.59 -10.00 -4.70
N ILE A 171 -3.91 -10.57 -3.70
CA ILE A 171 -2.86 -11.60 -3.90
C ILE A 171 -3.40 -12.94 -4.42
N ARG A 172 -4.71 -13.09 -4.57
CA ARG A 172 -5.27 -14.24 -5.30
C ARG A 172 -5.02 -14.15 -6.79
N ASP A 173 -4.78 -12.95 -7.33
CA ASP A 173 -4.26 -12.79 -8.68
C ASP A 173 -2.75 -13.12 -8.68
N PRO A 174 -2.29 -14.10 -9.49
CA PRO A 174 -0.89 -14.50 -9.52
C PRO A 174 0.05 -13.36 -9.93
N ARG A 175 -0.41 -12.41 -10.76
CA ARG A 175 0.41 -11.25 -11.17
C ARG A 175 0.68 -10.31 -10.01
N ILE A 176 -0.36 -10.01 -9.21
CA ILE A 176 -0.25 -9.16 -8.02
C ILE A 176 0.56 -9.88 -6.94
N ARG A 177 0.29 -11.17 -6.73
CA ARG A 177 1.03 -11.97 -5.76
C ARG A 177 2.53 -11.98 -6.06
N GLU A 178 2.92 -12.06 -7.34
CA GLU A 178 4.33 -12.03 -7.72
C GLU A 178 4.98 -10.69 -7.40
N ILE A 179 4.31 -9.56 -7.69
CA ILE A 179 4.80 -8.23 -7.31
C ILE A 179 5.00 -8.14 -5.79
N VAL A 180 3.99 -8.53 -5.01
CA VAL A 180 4.09 -8.49 -3.54
C VAL A 180 5.20 -9.40 -3.02
N ARG A 181 5.42 -10.56 -3.66
CA ARG A 181 6.51 -11.49 -3.30
C ARG A 181 7.89 -10.85 -3.56
N GLU A 182 8.07 -10.22 -4.71
CA GLU A 182 9.32 -9.54 -5.06
C GLU A 182 9.62 -8.40 -4.11
N ASP A 183 8.63 -7.55 -3.82
CA ASP A 183 8.75 -6.45 -2.86
C ASP A 183 9.05 -6.95 -1.44
N SER A 184 8.47 -8.09 -1.04
CA SER A 184 8.71 -8.69 0.28
C SER A 184 10.15 -9.21 0.41
N ILE A 185 10.67 -9.88 -0.62
CA ILE A 185 12.05 -10.37 -0.67
C ILE A 185 13.03 -9.20 -0.62
N GLU A 186 12.77 -8.13 -1.35
CA GLU A 186 13.64 -6.95 -1.37
C GLU A 186 13.67 -6.26 0.00
N ARG A 187 12.53 -6.17 0.66
CA ARG A 187 12.43 -5.63 2.03
C ARG A 187 13.22 -6.46 3.03
N GLU A 188 13.11 -7.79 2.96
CA GLU A 188 13.89 -8.69 3.82
C GLU A 188 15.40 -8.53 3.61
N LYS A 189 15.85 -8.41 2.36
CA LYS A 189 17.27 -8.17 2.03
C LYS A 189 17.76 -6.83 2.60
N SER A 190 16.99 -5.77 2.39
CA SER A 190 17.33 -4.43 2.90
C SER A 190 17.45 -4.44 4.42
N MET A 191 16.55 -5.15 5.11
CA MET A 191 16.59 -5.29 6.56
C MET A 191 17.83 -6.07 7.03
N MET A 192 18.18 -7.16 6.34
CA MET A 192 19.38 -7.95 6.65
C MET A 192 20.66 -7.12 6.47
N GLU A 193 20.76 -6.38 5.36
CA GLU A 193 21.89 -5.50 5.09
C GLU A 193 22.05 -4.39 6.14
N LEU A 194 20.93 -3.87 6.64
CA LEU A 194 20.93 -2.88 7.72
C LEU A 194 21.43 -3.49 9.03
N MET A 195 20.99 -4.68 9.36
CA MET A 195 21.43 -5.41 10.56
C MET A 195 22.93 -5.70 10.51
N ASP A 196 23.46 -6.15 9.37
CA ASP A 196 24.89 -6.45 9.18
C ASP A 196 25.78 -5.18 9.33
N LYS A 197 25.26 -4.00 9.02
CA LYS A 197 25.98 -2.73 9.21
C LYS A 197 25.97 -2.23 10.66
N LEU A 198 25.09 -2.75 11.50
CA LEU A 198 24.95 -2.36 12.92
C LEU A 198 25.71 -3.29 13.86
N LEU A 199 26.18 -4.43 13.39
CA LEU A 199 27.01 -5.41 14.12
C LEU A 199 28.50 -5.22 13.83
#